data_6071c97f99e50a783c5228aacbb46ae0
#
_entry.id   6071c97f99e50a783c5228aacbb46ae0
#
_cell.length_a   1.000
_cell.length_b   1.000
_cell.length_c   1.000
_cell.angle_alpha   90.00
_cell.angle_beta   90.00
_cell.angle_gamma   90.00
#
_symmetry.space_group_name_H-M   'P 1'
#
loop_
_entity.id
_entity.type
_entity.pdbx_description
1 polymer ?
#
loop_
_entity_poly.entity_id
_entity_poly.type
_entity_poly.pdbx_seq_one_letter_code
_entity_poly.pdbx_strand_id
1 'polypeptide(L)'
;MKECTFCKICQERTWVVYKDEYFSSQFDNFPVSPGHAEVIPKRHIESFFDLTQEEWKQLQPALTNTIRTIENANLKHLYKAFIELNLNQKSVELCREVLVHPGLEKKPDAYNIGINEGEAAGRTIAHLHIHIIPRFFGDVEDYVGGVRNIIPGKGNYRK
;
A
#
# COMPACT_ATOMS: atom_id res chain seq x y z
N MET A 1 14.28 -20.96 8.77
CA MET A 1 13.10 -20.09 8.57
C MET A 1 13.39 -19.24 7.34
N LYS A 2 12.46 -19.12 6.38
CA LYS A 2 12.62 -18.14 5.30
C LYS A 2 12.65 -16.75 5.93
N GLU A 3 13.67 -15.96 5.61
CA GLU A 3 13.81 -14.60 6.10
C GLU A 3 12.62 -13.77 5.62
N CYS A 4 11.88 -13.12 6.54
CA CYS A 4 10.69 -12.37 6.19
C CYS A 4 11.07 -11.09 5.44
N THR A 5 10.56 -10.90 4.23
CA THR A 5 10.83 -9.73 3.39
C THR A 5 10.52 -8.42 4.10
N PHE A 6 9.39 -8.32 4.81
CA PHE A 6 9.02 -7.10 5.52
C PHE A 6 9.85 -6.83 6.77
N CYS A 7 10.30 -7.87 7.50
CA CYS A 7 11.27 -7.68 8.57
C CYS A 7 12.56 -7.06 8.04
N LYS A 8 13.05 -7.51 6.89
CA LYS A 8 14.24 -6.97 6.23
C LYS A 8 14.01 -5.51 5.80
N ILE A 9 12.92 -5.22 5.13
CA ILE A 9 12.54 -3.86 4.69
C ILE A 9 12.43 -2.90 5.88
N CYS A 10 11.84 -3.32 6.99
CA CYS A 10 11.75 -2.50 8.21
C CYS A 10 13.12 -2.17 8.81
N GLN A 11 14.13 -2.99 8.59
CA GLN A 11 15.51 -2.74 9.03
C GLN A 11 16.29 -1.88 8.04
N GLU A 12 16.10 -2.09 6.75
CA GLU A 12 16.68 -1.29 5.68
C GLU A 12 15.98 0.06 5.60
N ARG A 13 16.72 1.12 5.30
CA ARG A 13 16.17 2.50 5.24
C ARG A 13 15.86 2.97 3.83
N THR A 14 15.76 2.05 2.88
CA THR A 14 15.56 2.37 1.47
C THR A 14 14.05 2.50 1.18
N TRP A 15 13.64 3.60 0.55
CA TRP A 15 12.25 3.85 0.12
C TRP A 15 11.20 3.99 1.23
N VAL A 16 11.64 4.32 2.44
CA VAL A 16 10.75 4.55 3.58
C VAL A 16 9.93 5.82 3.35
N VAL A 17 8.61 5.69 3.40
CA VAL A 17 7.63 6.78 3.33
C VAL A 17 7.49 7.46 4.69
N TYR A 18 7.38 6.63 5.74
CA TYR A 18 7.26 7.05 7.13
C TYR A 18 7.85 5.97 8.04
N LYS A 19 8.37 6.38 9.20
CA LYS A 19 8.89 5.45 10.21
C LYS A 19 8.78 6.08 11.60
N ASP A 20 8.23 5.33 12.55
CA ASP A 20 8.23 5.65 13.98
C ASP A 20 8.79 4.49 14.81
N GLU A 21 8.47 4.43 16.09
CA GLU A 21 8.89 3.35 16.99
C GLU A 21 8.27 2.00 16.60
N TYR A 22 7.00 1.97 16.19
CA TYR A 22 6.20 0.76 15.99
C TYR A 22 6.03 0.38 14.52
N PHE A 23 5.97 1.35 13.62
CA PHE A 23 5.66 1.14 12.21
C PHE A 23 6.76 1.65 11.28
N SER A 24 6.82 1.03 10.13
CA SER A 24 7.50 1.54 8.94
C SER A 24 6.51 1.53 7.79
N SER A 25 6.55 2.51 6.90
CA SER A 25 5.78 2.46 5.68
C SER A 25 6.66 2.64 4.45
N GLN A 26 6.22 2.07 3.35
CA GLN A 26 6.92 2.11 2.07
C GLN A 26 5.94 2.26 0.92
N PHE A 27 6.41 2.73 -0.24
CA PHE A 27 5.66 2.58 -1.48
C PHE A 27 5.70 1.13 -1.93
N ASP A 28 4.55 0.63 -2.38
CA ASP A 28 4.45 -0.73 -2.91
C ASP A 28 5.20 -0.83 -4.24
N ASN A 29 6.05 -1.86 -4.37
CA ASN A 29 6.80 -2.16 -5.58
C ASN A 29 5.91 -2.75 -6.69
N PHE A 30 4.67 -3.12 -6.37
CA PHE A 30 3.64 -3.60 -7.28
C PHE A 30 2.41 -2.67 -7.26
N PRO A 31 2.58 -1.39 -7.61
CA PRO A 31 1.57 -0.39 -7.38
C PRO A 31 0.33 -0.65 -8.26
N VAL A 32 -0.85 -0.58 -7.65
CA VAL A 32 -2.14 -0.65 -8.36
C VAL A 32 -2.70 0.73 -8.68
N SER A 33 -2.10 1.78 -8.09
CA SER A 33 -2.47 3.19 -8.27
C SER A 33 -1.28 4.07 -7.92
N PRO A 34 -1.18 5.31 -8.44
CA PRO A 34 -0.12 6.25 -8.06
C PRO A 34 -0.10 6.50 -6.55
N GLY A 35 1.03 6.20 -5.91
CA GLY A 35 1.18 6.39 -4.47
C GLY A 35 0.69 5.21 -3.61
N HIS A 36 0.36 4.06 -4.20
CA HIS A 36 0.08 2.84 -3.42
C HIS A 36 1.22 2.59 -2.43
N ALA A 37 0.89 2.48 -1.16
CA ALA A 37 1.83 2.30 -0.07
C ALA A 37 1.31 1.27 0.94
N GLU A 38 2.23 0.77 1.76
CA GLU A 38 1.96 -0.19 2.82
C GLU A 38 2.47 0.34 4.16
N VAL A 39 1.68 0.19 5.22
CA VAL A 39 2.09 0.41 6.62
C VAL A 39 2.32 -0.94 7.27
N ILE A 40 3.50 -1.15 7.82
CA ILE A 40 4.02 -2.44 8.28
C ILE A 40 4.46 -2.29 9.73
N PRO A 41 3.96 -3.09 10.69
CA PRO A 41 4.50 -3.11 12.04
C PRO A 41 5.95 -3.63 12.01
N LYS A 42 6.84 -3.01 12.78
CA LYS A 42 8.24 -3.44 12.86
C LYS A 42 8.38 -4.80 13.56
N ARG A 43 7.49 -5.10 14.50
CA ARG A 43 7.37 -6.40 15.12
C ARG A 43 6.75 -7.38 14.12
N HIS A 44 7.38 -8.54 13.95
CA HIS A 44 6.84 -9.57 13.08
C HIS A 44 5.57 -10.17 13.69
N ILE A 45 4.44 -9.79 13.15
CA ILE A 45 3.12 -10.35 13.42
C ILE A 45 2.42 -10.63 12.10
N GLU A 46 1.56 -11.62 12.06
CA GLU A 46 0.83 -11.99 10.86
C GLU A 46 -0.60 -11.44 10.85
N SER A 47 -1.20 -11.31 12.02
CA SER A 47 -2.60 -10.93 12.16
C SER A 47 -2.74 -9.50 12.70
N PHE A 48 -3.73 -8.79 12.18
CA PHE A 48 -4.19 -7.51 12.69
C PHE A 48 -4.64 -7.60 14.16
N PHE A 49 -5.15 -8.75 14.57
CA PHE A 49 -5.61 -8.99 15.94
C PHE A 49 -4.46 -9.20 16.94
N ASP A 50 -3.22 -9.33 16.47
CA ASP A 50 -2.02 -9.47 17.30
C ASP A 50 -1.37 -8.12 17.63
N LEU A 51 -1.93 -6.99 17.17
CA LEU A 51 -1.46 -5.67 17.55
C LEU A 51 -1.63 -5.44 19.04
N THR A 52 -0.58 -4.93 19.70
CA THR A 52 -0.66 -4.45 21.08
C THR A 52 -1.50 -3.17 21.17
N GLN A 53 -1.90 -2.77 22.38
CA GLN A 53 -2.62 -1.52 22.57
C GLN A 53 -1.80 -0.29 22.17
N GLU A 54 -0.50 -0.33 22.38
CA GLU A 54 0.43 0.73 21.98
C GLU A 54 0.54 0.81 20.46
N GLU A 55 0.74 -0.31 19.79
CA GLU A 55 0.75 -0.39 18.31
C GLU A 55 -0.59 0.09 17.76
N TRP A 56 -1.70 -0.34 18.33
CA TRP A 56 -3.02 0.12 17.92
C TRP A 56 -3.20 1.64 18.02
N LYS A 57 -2.74 2.28 19.10
CA LYS A 57 -2.77 3.75 19.25
C LYS A 57 -1.88 4.46 18.22
N GLN A 58 -0.76 3.86 17.83
CA GLN A 58 0.19 4.44 16.88
C GLN A 58 -0.19 4.17 15.42
N LEU A 59 -1.08 3.24 15.15
CA LEU A 59 -1.49 2.92 13.78
C LEU A 59 -2.15 4.11 13.06
N GLN A 60 -3.05 4.84 13.73
CA GLN A 60 -3.71 6.00 13.14
C GLN A 60 -2.71 7.12 12.78
N PRO A 61 -1.77 7.53 13.65
CA PRO A 61 -0.68 8.42 13.27
C PRO A 61 0.15 7.91 12.11
N ALA A 62 0.51 6.62 12.09
CA ALA A 62 1.30 6.01 11.00
C ALA A 62 0.56 6.11 9.66
N LEU A 63 -0.72 5.75 9.62
CA LEU A 63 -1.56 5.90 8.42
C LEU A 63 -1.63 7.36 7.95
N THR A 64 -1.90 8.28 8.86
CA THR A 64 -2.05 9.71 8.54
C THR A 64 -0.76 10.30 7.99
N ASN A 65 0.38 10.00 8.59
CA ASN A 65 1.67 10.51 8.13
C ASN A 65 2.10 9.88 6.80
N THR A 66 1.77 8.60 6.58
CA THR A 66 1.99 7.95 5.29
C THR A 66 1.18 8.64 4.19
N ILE A 67 -0.12 8.92 4.41
CA ILE A 67 -0.96 9.65 3.46
C ILE A 67 -0.39 11.03 3.16
N ARG A 68 0.02 11.80 4.17
CA ARG A 68 0.63 13.12 3.98
C ARG A 68 1.90 13.04 3.13
N THR A 69 2.69 12.00 3.30
CA THR A 69 3.90 11.79 2.49
C THR A 69 3.54 11.44 1.04
N ILE A 70 2.55 10.57 0.81
CA ILE A 70 2.05 10.24 -0.53
C ILE A 70 1.62 11.51 -1.27
N GLU A 71 0.84 12.38 -0.62
CA GLU A 71 0.31 13.62 -1.21
C GLU A 71 1.37 14.65 -1.59
N ASN A 72 2.58 14.53 -1.03
CA ASN A 72 3.69 15.48 -1.26
C ASN A 72 4.87 14.83 -1.99
N ALA A 73 4.79 13.54 -2.33
CA ALA A 73 5.87 12.81 -2.98
C ALA A 73 5.97 13.13 -4.47
N ASN A 74 7.19 13.17 -4.99
CA ASN A 74 7.42 13.16 -6.44
C ASN A 74 7.30 11.72 -6.96
N LEU A 75 6.06 11.28 -7.19
CA LEU A 75 5.74 9.92 -7.62
C LEU A 75 6.35 9.58 -8.98
N LYS A 76 6.44 10.56 -9.88
CA LYS A 76 7.06 10.36 -11.19
C LYS A 76 8.55 9.99 -11.08
N HIS A 77 9.27 10.67 -10.19
CA HIS A 77 10.68 10.34 -9.92
C HIS A 77 10.80 8.97 -9.25
N LEU A 78 9.95 8.68 -8.27
CA LEU A 78 9.91 7.41 -7.55
C LEU A 78 9.75 6.22 -8.50
N TYR A 79 8.72 6.23 -9.36
CA TYR A 79 8.44 5.09 -10.24
C TYR A 79 9.49 4.93 -11.35
N LYS A 80 10.12 6.01 -11.80
CA LYS A 80 11.30 5.91 -12.68
C LYS A 80 12.44 5.17 -11.98
N ALA A 81 12.74 5.53 -10.73
CA ALA A 81 13.75 4.84 -9.94
C ALA A 81 13.40 3.36 -9.70
N PHE A 82 12.14 3.02 -9.45
CA PHE A 82 11.69 1.62 -9.32
C PHE A 82 11.89 0.82 -10.63
N ILE A 83 11.65 1.44 -11.78
CA ILE A 83 11.92 0.82 -13.07
C ILE A 83 13.41 0.57 -13.27
N GLU A 84 14.27 1.53 -12.90
CA GLU A 84 15.73 1.41 -12.98
C GLU A 84 16.27 0.31 -12.05
N LEU A 85 15.69 0.13 -10.86
CA LEU A 85 16.02 -0.96 -9.93
C LEU A 85 15.72 -2.34 -10.52
N ASN A 86 14.74 -2.43 -11.41
CA ASN A 86 14.39 -3.64 -12.15
C ASN A 86 14.24 -4.90 -11.26
N LEU A 87 13.50 -4.78 -10.16
CA LEU A 87 13.31 -5.85 -9.16
C LEU A 87 12.75 -7.13 -9.80
N ASN A 88 11.76 -6.99 -10.66
CA ASN A 88 11.25 -8.03 -11.54
C ASN A 88 10.37 -7.40 -12.64
N GLN A 89 10.10 -8.19 -13.70
CA GLN A 89 9.35 -7.72 -14.86
C GLN A 89 7.95 -7.18 -14.51
N LYS A 90 7.21 -7.85 -13.61
CA LYS A 90 5.85 -7.41 -13.25
C LYS A 90 5.84 -6.08 -12.51
N SER A 91 6.79 -5.86 -11.62
CA SER A 91 6.98 -4.55 -10.95
C SER A 91 7.23 -3.44 -11.96
N VAL A 92 8.13 -3.68 -12.92
CA VAL A 92 8.44 -2.71 -14.00
C VAL A 92 7.21 -2.39 -14.85
N GLU A 93 6.42 -3.41 -15.23
CA GLU A 93 5.17 -3.23 -15.98
C GLU A 93 4.19 -2.33 -15.23
N LEU A 94 3.89 -2.65 -13.97
CA LEU A 94 2.97 -1.88 -13.14
C LEU A 94 3.46 -0.44 -12.90
N CYS A 95 4.75 -0.25 -12.65
CA CYS A 95 5.32 1.09 -12.55
C CYS A 95 5.18 1.91 -13.84
N ARG A 96 5.28 1.28 -15.03
CA ARG A 96 5.04 1.95 -16.30
C ARG A 96 3.58 2.33 -16.50
N GLU A 97 2.64 1.46 -16.10
CA GLU A 97 1.21 1.76 -16.10
C GLU A 97 0.89 2.97 -15.22
N VAL A 98 1.45 3.01 -14.01
CA VAL A 98 1.30 4.14 -13.10
C VAL A 98 1.89 5.43 -13.66
N LEU A 99 3.02 5.38 -14.39
CA LEU A 99 3.64 6.58 -14.98
C LEU A 99 2.77 7.27 -16.05
N VAL A 100 1.82 6.56 -16.65
CA VAL A 100 0.86 7.13 -17.61
C VAL A 100 -0.53 7.36 -17.00
N HIS A 101 -0.70 7.08 -15.72
CA HIS A 101 -1.98 7.24 -15.03
C HIS A 101 -2.36 8.72 -14.89
N PRO A 102 -3.62 9.13 -15.18
CA PRO A 102 -4.06 10.53 -15.12
C PRO A 102 -3.95 11.19 -13.73
N GLY A 103 -3.88 10.38 -12.68
CA GLY A 103 -3.73 10.82 -11.30
C GLY A 103 -2.29 11.02 -10.83
N LEU A 104 -1.27 10.69 -11.65
CA LEU A 104 0.14 10.67 -11.22
C LEU A 104 0.61 11.99 -10.61
N GLU A 105 0.21 13.12 -11.19
CA GLU A 105 0.63 14.46 -10.76
C GLU A 105 -0.48 15.21 -10.00
N LYS A 106 -1.49 14.46 -9.50
CA LYS A 106 -2.61 15.02 -8.74
C LYS A 106 -2.60 14.50 -7.31
N LYS A 107 -3.17 15.26 -6.40
CA LYS A 107 -3.53 14.71 -5.09
C LYS A 107 -4.65 13.69 -5.26
N PRO A 108 -4.63 12.58 -4.51
CA PRO A 108 -5.73 11.63 -4.50
C PRO A 108 -7.06 12.26 -4.08
N ASP A 109 -8.14 11.84 -4.73
CA ASP A 109 -9.51 12.26 -4.35
C ASP A 109 -10.01 11.50 -3.12
N ALA A 110 -9.51 10.25 -2.92
CA ALA A 110 -9.90 9.36 -1.83
C ALA A 110 -8.87 8.24 -1.63
N TYR A 111 -9.14 7.34 -0.66
CA TYR A 111 -8.30 6.19 -0.36
C TYR A 111 -9.15 4.94 -0.10
N ASN A 112 -8.68 3.79 -0.58
CA ASN A 112 -9.03 2.50 0.00
C ASN A 112 -7.91 2.09 0.97
N ILE A 113 -8.27 1.80 2.21
CA ILE A 113 -7.34 1.30 3.23
C ILE A 113 -7.83 -0.07 3.64
N GLY A 114 -6.93 -1.07 3.60
CA GLY A 114 -7.36 -2.45 3.83
C GLY A 114 -6.22 -3.39 4.17
N ILE A 115 -6.61 -4.56 4.68
CA ILE A 115 -5.74 -5.65 5.11
C ILE A 115 -6.24 -6.93 4.46
N ASN A 116 -5.32 -7.75 3.96
CA ASN A 116 -5.59 -9.12 3.57
C ASN A 116 -5.34 -10.03 4.78
N GLU A 117 -6.37 -10.22 5.62
CA GLU A 117 -6.26 -11.04 6.83
C GLU A 117 -6.35 -12.53 6.49
N GLY A 118 -5.20 -13.18 6.33
CA GLY A 118 -5.06 -14.58 5.96
C GLY A 118 -5.01 -14.86 4.46
N GLU A 119 -4.64 -16.10 4.11
CA GLU A 119 -4.40 -16.52 2.71
C GLU A 119 -5.67 -16.45 1.86
N ALA A 120 -6.81 -16.84 2.41
CA ALA A 120 -8.10 -16.81 1.69
C ALA A 120 -8.55 -15.38 1.35
N ALA A 121 -8.02 -14.37 2.05
CA ALA A 121 -8.22 -12.95 1.74
C ALA A 121 -7.16 -12.39 0.76
N GLY A 122 -6.22 -13.23 0.30
CA GLY A 122 -5.19 -12.83 -0.66
C GLY A 122 -3.85 -12.41 -0.03
N ARG A 123 -3.59 -12.69 1.26
CA ARG A 123 -2.30 -12.42 1.88
C ARG A 123 -1.20 -13.27 1.24
N THR A 124 -0.18 -12.62 0.70
CA THR A 124 0.97 -13.28 0.05
C THR A 124 2.23 -13.29 0.91
N ILE A 125 2.35 -12.37 1.86
CA ILE A 125 3.47 -12.27 2.81
C ILE A 125 2.94 -12.47 4.21
N ALA A 126 3.51 -13.43 4.94
CA ALA A 126 3.16 -13.75 6.33
C ALA A 126 3.77 -12.72 7.31
N HIS A 127 3.37 -11.49 7.17
CA HIS A 127 3.66 -10.34 8.02
C HIS A 127 2.54 -9.32 7.79
N LEU A 128 1.94 -8.82 8.84
CA LEU A 128 0.87 -7.82 8.76
C LEU A 128 1.32 -6.61 7.94
N HIS A 129 0.52 -6.22 6.99
CA HIS A 129 0.68 -4.97 6.25
C HIS A 129 -0.69 -4.38 5.92
N ILE A 130 -0.78 -3.08 6.01
CA ILE A 130 -1.99 -2.31 5.75
C ILE A 130 -1.78 -1.53 4.46
N HIS A 131 -2.53 -1.88 3.42
CA HIS A 131 -2.50 -1.16 2.15
C HIS A 131 -3.17 0.21 2.27
N ILE A 132 -2.53 1.22 1.68
CA ILE A 132 -3.10 2.54 1.43
C ILE A 132 -3.11 2.73 -0.09
N ILE A 133 -4.27 2.62 -0.69
CA ILE A 133 -4.45 2.71 -2.13
C ILE A 133 -5.11 4.04 -2.46
N PRO A 134 -4.36 5.01 -3.02
CA PRO A 134 -4.95 6.26 -3.50
C PRO A 134 -5.95 6.00 -4.61
N ARG A 135 -7.04 6.76 -4.61
CA ARG A 135 -8.11 6.66 -5.59
C ARG A 135 -8.33 8.01 -6.27
N PHE A 136 -8.69 7.95 -7.54
CA PHE A 136 -8.93 9.14 -8.37
C PHE A 136 -10.27 9.00 -9.08
N PHE A 137 -11.04 10.07 -9.19
CA PHE A 137 -12.27 10.02 -9.97
C PHE A 137 -11.98 9.58 -11.41
N GLY A 138 -12.68 8.54 -11.85
CA GLY A 138 -12.51 7.94 -13.18
C GLY A 138 -11.39 6.88 -13.27
N ASP A 139 -10.77 6.48 -12.17
CA ASP A 139 -9.76 5.41 -12.14
C ASP A 139 -10.35 4.01 -12.39
N VAL A 140 -11.64 3.84 -12.13
CA VAL A 140 -12.45 2.65 -12.45
C VAL A 140 -13.81 3.09 -12.99
N GLU A 141 -14.42 2.25 -13.83
CA GLU A 141 -15.73 2.51 -14.43
C GLU A 141 -16.85 2.56 -13.37
N ASP A 142 -16.85 1.64 -12.42
CA ASP A 142 -17.84 1.56 -11.35
C ASP A 142 -17.15 1.47 -9.98
N TYR A 143 -17.09 2.58 -9.27
CA TYR A 143 -16.46 2.67 -7.94
C TYR A 143 -17.43 2.35 -6.79
N VAL A 144 -18.74 2.17 -7.08
CA VAL A 144 -19.75 1.93 -6.04
C VAL A 144 -19.49 0.60 -5.34
N GLY A 145 -19.50 0.63 -4.02
CA GLY A 145 -19.22 -0.55 -3.18
C GLY A 145 -17.75 -0.71 -2.79
N GLY A 146 -16.80 -0.03 -3.46
CA GLY A 146 -15.40 0.02 -3.06
C GLY A 146 -14.80 -1.33 -2.67
N VAL A 147 -14.50 -1.51 -1.39
CA VAL A 147 -13.90 -2.75 -0.83
C VAL A 147 -14.72 -4.02 -1.11
N ARG A 148 -16.04 -3.92 -1.34
CA ARG A 148 -16.89 -5.08 -1.67
C ARG A 148 -16.56 -5.70 -3.04
N ASN A 149 -15.87 -4.97 -3.93
CA ASN A 149 -15.45 -5.45 -5.25
C ASN A 149 -14.40 -6.57 -5.20
N ILE A 150 -13.86 -6.88 -4.01
CA ILE A 150 -13.04 -8.09 -3.79
C ILE A 150 -13.82 -9.39 -4.08
N ILE A 151 -15.15 -9.35 -4.02
CA ILE A 151 -16.03 -10.44 -4.47
C ILE A 151 -16.64 -10.02 -5.81
N PRO A 152 -16.22 -10.63 -6.93
CA PRO A 152 -16.67 -10.23 -8.26
C PRO A 152 -18.21 -10.20 -8.38
N GLY A 153 -18.74 -9.13 -8.94
CA GLY A 153 -20.18 -8.91 -9.14
C GLY A 153 -20.96 -8.57 -7.86
N LYS A 154 -20.31 -8.40 -6.69
CA LYS A 154 -20.98 -8.07 -5.43
C LYS A 154 -20.68 -6.64 -4.93
N GLY A 155 -19.87 -5.89 -5.66
CA GLY A 155 -19.47 -4.54 -5.28
C GLY A 155 -20.66 -3.59 -5.27
N ASN A 156 -21.20 -3.29 -6.44
CA ASN A 156 -22.29 -2.34 -6.57
C ASN A 156 -23.65 -2.94 -6.14
N TYR A 157 -24.13 -2.48 -5.00
CA TYR A 157 -25.42 -2.90 -4.41
C TYR A 157 -26.59 -2.00 -4.80
N ARG A 158 -26.36 -1.02 -5.67
CA ARG A 158 -27.37 -0.08 -6.17
C ARG A 158 -27.93 -0.49 -7.53
N LYS A 159 -27.36 -1.54 -8.13
CA LYS A 159 -27.83 -2.17 -9.37
C LYS A 159 -28.70 -3.37 -9.08
#